data_6192b1f0d6e042a2f0afd5d301d9f2da
#
_entry.id   6192b1f0d6e042a2f0afd5d301d9f2da
#
_cell.length_a   1.000
_cell.length_b   1.000
_cell.length_c   1.000
_cell.angle_alpha   90.00
_cell.angle_beta   90.00
_cell.angle_gamma   90.00
#
_symmetry.space_group_name_H-M   'P 1'
#
loop_
_entity.id
_entity.type
_entity.pdbx_description
1 polymer ?
#
loop_
_entity_poly.entity_id
_entity_poly.type
_entity_poly.pdbx_seq_one_letter_code
_entity_poly.pdbx_strand_id
1 'polypeptide(L)'
;LWGLNLTESIHWIDSYGAEFSGLNFKACDSIESAVKNADIVTTITPSRKPLIEANWIAPGTHINAIGADAPGKQELAIDLLLKSSVYIDHWDQASHSGEINVAVANGLFTRPMVRAELGQIILGGTTARKSPTEITIFDSTGLAIQDIVVAKKIYDLVFPIS
;
A
#
# COMPACT_ATOMS: atom_id res chain seq x y z
N LEU A 1 -12.75 7.83 -1.86
CA LEU A 1 -12.55 6.96 -3.02
C LEU A 1 -12.27 7.81 -4.26
N TRP A 2 -11.23 7.46 -4.99
CA TRP A 2 -10.91 8.01 -6.31
C TRP A 2 -10.66 6.86 -7.30
N GLY A 3 -11.07 7.04 -8.54
CA GLY A 3 -10.80 6.16 -9.67
C GLY A 3 -10.69 7.00 -10.95
N LEU A 4 -10.29 6.38 -12.06
CA LEU A 4 -10.13 7.07 -13.35
C LEU A 4 -11.43 7.75 -13.83
N ASN A 5 -12.57 7.29 -13.36
CA ASN A 5 -13.88 7.79 -13.72
C ASN A 5 -14.70 8.07 -12.44
N LEU A 6 -15.01 9.35 -12.21
CA LEU A 6 -15.81 9.77 -11.06
C LEU A 6 -17.21 9.11 -11.04
N THR A 7 -17.84 8.96 -12.20
CA THR A 7 -19.16 8.31 -12.31
C THR A 7 -19.12 6.86 -11.85
N GLU A 8 -18.06 6.13 -12.19
CA GLU A 8 -17.86 4.75 -11.70
C GLU A 8 -17.65 4.70 -10.20
N SER A 9 -16.90 5.65 -9.64
CA SER A 9 -16.71 5.75 -8.19
C SER A 9 -18.03 6.02 -7.45
N ILE A 10 -18.87 6.91 -8.00
CA ILE A 10 -20.22 7.19 -7.47
C ILE A 10 -21.09 5.93 -7.59
N HIS A 11 -21.11 5.30 -8.76
CA HIS A 11 -21.90 4.09 -8.98
C HIS A 11 -21.51 2.95 -8.02
N TRP A 12 -20.21 2.80 -7.75
CA TRP A 12 -19.74 1.81 -6.78
C TRP A 12 -20.28 2.11 -5.37
N ILE A 13 -20.22 3.38 -4.95
CA ILE A 13 -20.75 3.80 -3.63
C ILE A 13 -22.25 3.54 -3.55
N ASP A 14 -23.03 3.89 -4.58
CA ASP A 14 -24.46 3.69 -4.62
C ASP A 14 -24.86 2.20 -4.58
N SER A 15 -24.05 1.36 -5.23
CA SER A 15 -24.32 -0.08 -5.33
C SER A 15 -23.93 -0.87 -4.08
N TYR A 16 -22.80 -0.53 -3.45
CA TYR A 16 -22.18 -1.34 -2.42
C TYR A 16 -22.02 -0.61 -1.07
N GLY A 17 -22.10 0.72 -1.04
CA GLY A 17 -21.85 1.48 0.19
C GLY A 17 -22.76 1.09 1.35
N ALA A 18 -24.00 0.69 1.06
CA ALA A 18 -24.97 0.26 2.09
C ALA A 18 -24.57 -1.05 2.79
N GLU A 19 -23.73 -1.88 2.19
CA GLU A 19 -23.22 -3.11 2.79
C GLU A 19 -22.26 -2.85 3.97
N PHE A 20 -21.70 -1.63 4.04
CA PHE A 20 -20.74 -1.21 5.05
C PHE A 20 -21.39 -0.22 6.04
N SER A 21 -22.28 -0.72 6.87
CA SER A 21 -22.99 0.12 7.86
C SER A 21 -22.03 0.85 8.78
N GLY A 22 -22.27 2.15 8.99
CA GLY A 22 -21.42 3.00 9.85
C GLY A 22 -20.22 3.64 9.15
N LEU A 23 -19.98 3.37 7.87
CA LEU A 23 -18.97 4.05 7.05
C LEU A 23 -19.60 5.12 6.17
N ASN A 24 -18.89 6.24 6.03
CA ASN A 24 -19.27 7.32 5.11
C ASN A 24 -18.34 7.27 3.89
N PHE A 25 -18.91 7.11 2.70
CA PHE A 25 -18.17 7.10 1.45
C PHE A 25 -18.29 8.44 0.74
N LYS A 26 -17.20 8.87 0.12
CA LYS A 26 -17.15 10.06 -0.73
C LYS A 26 -16.37 9.74 -1.99
N ALA A 27 -16.97 9.95 -3.14
CA ALA A 27 -16.26 9.98 -4.42
C ALA A 27 -15.50 11.31 -4.55
N CYS A 28 -14.25 11.26 -4.95
CA CYS A 28 -13.39 12.43 -5.15
C CYS A 28 -13.09 12.59 -6.64
N ASP A 29 -13.08 13.83 -7.11
CA ASP A 29 -12.82 14.22 -8.49
C ASP A 29 -11.33 14.26 -8.85
N SER A 30 -10.47 14.32 -7.83
CA SER A 30 -9.01 14.33 -7.99
C SER A 30 -8.32 13.46 -6.95
N ILE A 31 -7.12 12.98 -7.29
CA ILE A 31 -6.29 12.21 -6.36
C ILE A 31 -5.91 13.09 -5.17
N GLU A 32 -5.51 14.34 -5.41
CA GLU A 32 -5.17 15.27 -4.34
C GLU A 32 -6.31 15.39 -3.32
N SER A 33 -7.56 15.56 -3.80
CA SER A 33 -8.73 15.69 -2.92
C SER A 33 -9.03 14.40 -2.14
N ALA A 34 -8.65 13.24 -2.69
CA ALA A 34 -8.85 11.95 -2.03
C ALA A 34 -7.82 11.68 -0.92
N VAL A 35 -6.57 12.14 -1.09
CA VAL A 35 -5.47 11.81 -0.18
C VAL A 35 -5.16 12.91 0.84
N LYS A 36 -5.55 14.15 0.55
CA LYS A 36 -5.30 15.30 1.41
C LYS A 36 -6.01 15.14 2.76
N ASN A 37 -5.24 15.20 3.83
CA ASN A 37 -5.70 14.99 5.22
C ASN A 37 -6.21 13.56 5.51
N ALA A 38 -5.88 12.59 4.69
CA ALA A 38 -6.18 11.19 5.00
C ALA A 38 -5.18 10.64 6.03
N ASP A 39 -5.67 9.91 7.03
CA ASP A 39 -4.82 9.19 7.98
C ASP A 39 -4.23 7.94 7.33
N ILE A 40 -4.99 7.29 6.46
CA ILE A 40 -4.59 6.09 5.71
C ILE A 40 -4.94 6.28 4.24
N VAL A 41 -3.96 6.04 3.38
CA VAL A 41 -4.11 6.01 1.93
C VAL A 41 -3.82 4.60 1.44
N THR A 42 -4.67 4.06 0.56
CA THR A 42 -4.39 2.79 -0.12
C THR A 42 -4.39 3.02 -1.62
N THR A 43 -3.29 2.69 -2.28
CA THR A 43 -3.17 2.70 -3.74
C THR A 43 -3.21 1.27 -4.27
N ILE A 44 -4.02 1.05 -5.31
CA ILE A 44 -4.23 -0.27 -5.90
C ILE A 44 -4.52 -0.13 -7.40
N THR A 45 -3.65 0.58 -8.11
CA THR A 45 -3.81 0.87 -9.54
C THR A 45 -2.71 0.20 -10.37
N PRO A 46 -2.93 -0.02 -11.67
CA PRO A 46 -1.89 -0.55 -12.57
C PRO A 46 -0.94 0.54 -13.08
N SER A 47 -0.81 1.67 -12.40
CA SER A 47 -0.08 2.84 -12.90
C SER A 47 1.41 2.54 -13.11
N ARG A 48 1.97 3.20 -14.15
CA ARG A 48 3.41 3.23 -14.44
C ARG A 48 4.01 4.62 -14.24
N LYS A 49 3.22 5.54 -13.70
CA LYS A 49 3.63 6.92 -13.39
C LYS A 49 3.15 7.27 -11.99
N PRO A 50 3.88 8.10 -11.27
CA PRO A 50 3.42 8.56 -9.96
C PRO A 50 2.03 9.19 -10.06
N LEU A 51 1.17 8.80 -9.15
CA LEU A 51 -0.19 9.32 -8.97
C LEU A 51 -0.27 10.21 -7.74
N ILE A 52 0.58 9.97 -6.73
CA ILE A 52 0.57 10.69 -5.46
C ILE A 52 1.87 11.47 -5.29
N GLU A 53 1.73 12.77 -5.11
CA GLU A 53 2.83 13.70 -4.87
C GLU A 53 3.10 13.87 -3.37
N ALA A 54 4.38 14.04 -2.99
CA ALA A 54 4.77 14.13 -1.59
C ALA A 54 4.15 15.31 -0.83
N ASN A 55 3.85 16.42 -1.51
CA ASN A 55 3.28 17.62 -0.92
C ASN A 55 1.78 17.51 -0.62
N TRP A 56 1.12 16.44 -1.07
CA TRP A 56 -0.29 16.19 -0.75
C TRP A 56 -0.46 15.40 0.54
N ILE A 57 0.60 14.73 1.01
CA ILE A 57 0.54 13.82 2.14
C ILE A 57 0.84 14.55 3.45
N ALA A 58 -0.08 14.45 4.38
CA ALA A 58 0.06 15.04 5.70
C ALA A 58 1.07 14.27 6.58
N PRO A 59 1.75 14.94 7.52
CA PRO A 59 2.52 14.24 8.55
C PRO A 59 1.64 13.23 9.31
N GLY A 60 2.18 12.03 9.52
CA GLY A 60 1.49 10.97 10.23
C GLY A 60 0.67 10.01 9.34
N THR A 61 0.46 10.33 8.07
CA THR A 61 -0.24 9.44 7.13
C THR A 61 0.46 8.09 6.99
N HIS A 62 -0.35 7.03 6.92
CA HIS A 62 0.09 5.69 6.51
C HIS A 62 -0.37 5.41 5.08
N ILE A 63 0.52 4.87 4.24
CA ILE A 63 0.23 4.54 2.85
C ILE A 63 0.43 3.04 2.64
N ASN A 64 -0.61 2.34 2.17
CA ASN A 64 -0.51 0.99 1.64
C ASN A 64 -0.36 1.09 0.12
N ALA A 65 0.83 0.80 -0.39
CA ALA A 65 1.13 0.76 -1.82
C ALA A 65 0.99 -0.69 -2.32
N ILE A 66 -0.11 -0.99 -3.00
CA ILE A 66 -0.51 -2.36 -3.36
C ILE A 66 -0.50 -2.58 -4.89
N GLY A 67 -0.56 -1.50 -5.68
CA GLY A 67 -0.80 -1.62 -7.13
C GLY A 67 0.42 -1.98 -7.97
N ALA A 68 1.64 -1.78 -7.45
CA ALA A 68 2.86 -2.12 -8.17
C ALA A 68 3.19 -3.62 -7.99
N ASP A 69 2.99 -4.41 -9.03
CA ASP A 69 3.19 -5.87 -9.07
C ASP A 69 4.09 -6.32 -10.24
N ALA A 70 4.76 -5.37 -10.91
CA ALA A 70 5.64 -5.64 -12.04
C ALA A 70 6.69 -4.53 -12.23
N PRO A 71 7.86 -4.84 -12.82
CA PRO A 71 8.90 -3.85 -13.10
C PRO A 71 8.37 -2.64 -13.88
N GLY A 72 8.74 -1.44 -13.45
CA GLY A 72 8.35 -0.17 -14.05
C GLY A 72 6.94 0.31 -13.66
N LYS A 73 6.21 -0.40 -12.81
CA LYS A 73 5.00 0.12 -12.16
C LYS A 73 5.37 0.94 -10.94
N GLN A 74 4.66 2.03 -10.74
CA GLN A 74 4.75 2.87 -9.54
C GLN A 74 3.51 3.73 -9.40
N GLU A 75 3.11 4.03 -8.18
CA GLU A 75 1.97 4.87 -7.83
C GLU A 75 2.38 6.13 -7.06
N LEU A 76 3.52 6.08 -6.35
CA LEU A 76 4.01 7.15 -5.50
C LEU A 76 5.19 7.89 -6.16
N ALA A 77 5.27 9.19 -5.95
CA ALA A 77 6.45 9.97 -6.33
C ALA A 77 7.69 9.50 -5.54
N ILE A 78 8.85 9.43 -6.19
CA ILE A 78 10.09 8.94 -5.56
C ILE A 78 10.47 9.77 -4.33
N ASP A 79 10.25 11.08 -4.37
CA ASP A 79 10.55 11.95 -3.24
C ASP A 79 9.65 11.68 -2.02
N LEU A 80 8.44 11.13 -2.23
CA LEU A 80 7.58 10.63 -1.15
C LEU A 80 8.19 9.38 -0.50
N LEU A 81 8.69 8.42 -1.30
CA LEU A 81 9.40 7.25 -0.79
C LEU A 81 10.62 7.66 0.05
N LEU A 82 11.42 8.63 -0.46
CA LEU A 82 12.65 9.08 0.21
C LEU A 82 12.41 9.84 1.52
N LYS A 83 11.25 10.47 1.68
CA LYS A 83 10.84 11.20 2.90
C LYS A 83 10.12 10.35 3.94
N SER A 84 9.78 9.11 3.59
CA SER A 84 8.94 8.22 4.40
C SER A 84 9.73 7.07 5.00
N SER A 85 9.19 6.47 6.05
CA SER A 85 9.65 5.18 6.53
C SER A 85 9.00 4.07 5.73
N VAL A 86 9.79 3.41 4.88
CA VAL A 86 9.30 2.36 3.97
C VAL A 86 9.46 0.99 4.61
N TYR A 87 8.37 0.26 4.66
CA TYR A 87 8.25 -1.13 5.07
C TYR A 87 7.86 -1.96 3.86
N ILE A 88 8.33 -3.17 3.79
CA ILE A 88 8.08 -4.08 2.66
C ILE A 88 7.66 -5.45 3.15
N ASP A 89 7.08 -6.25 2.32
CA ASP A 89 6.85 -7.67 2.61
C ASP A 89 8.14 -8.49 2.47
N HIS A 90 8.87 -8.38 1.35
CA HIS A 90 10.14 -9.05 1.11
C HIS A 90 11.02 -8.27 0.13
N TRP A 91 12.31 -8.09 0.44
CA TRP A 91 13.23 -7.26 -0.36
C TRP A 91 13.35 -7.68 -1.81
N ASP A 92 13.59 -8.97 -2.08
CA ASP A 92 13.86 -9.42 -3.44
C ASP A 92 12.66 -9.17 -4.36
N GLN A 93 11.45 -9.27 -3.84
CA GLN A 93 10.24 -9.03 -4.58
C GLN A 93 9.93 -7.54 -4.70
N ALA A 94 9.96 -6.80 -3.60
CA ALA A 94 9.69 -5.37 -3.58
C ALA A 94 10.68 -4.58 -4.46
N SER A 95 11.97 -4.90 -4.41
CA SER A 95 13.00 -4.24 -5.22
C SER A 95 12.88 -4.53 -6.72
N HIS A 96 12.25 -5.66 -7.10
CA HIS A 96 12.07 -6.04 -8.50
C HIS A 96 10.75 -5.56 -9.08
N SER A 97 9.66 -5.65 -8.33
CA SER A 97 8.29 -5.44 -8.84
C SER A 97 7.36 -4.65 -7.90
N GLY A 98 7.74 -4.36 -6.67
CA GLY A 98 6.98 -3.55 -5.73
C GLY A 98 7.07 -2.05 -6.03
N GLU A 99 6.48 -1.23 -5.18
CA GLU A 99 6.44 0.23 -5.33
C GLU A 99 7.83 0.87 -5.39
N ILE A 100 8.82 0.29 -4.69
CA ILE A 100 10.20 0.80 -4.68
C ILE A 100 11.00 0.43 -5.93
N ASN A 101 10.52 -0.43 -6.83
CA ASN A 101 11.30 -1.00 -7.93
C ASN A 101 11.93 0.06 -8.85
N VAL A 102 11.19 1.11 -9.20
CA VAL A 102 11.67 2.19 -10.08
C VAL A 102 12.76 3.01 -9.39
N ALA A 103 12.58 3.31 -8.11
CA ALA A 103 13.58 4.04 -7.33
C ALA A 103 14.87 3.21 -7.13
N VAL A 104 14.75 1.90 -6.95
CA VAL A 104 15.89 0.97 -6.87
C VAL A 104 16.61 0.88 -8.22
N ALA A 105 15.89 0.69 -9.32
CA ALA A 105 16.47 0.62 -10.66
C ALA A 105 17.23 1.89 -11.06
N ASN A 106 16.80 3.05 -10.56
CA ASN A 106 17.46 4.34 -10.75
C ASN A 106 18.61 4.62 -9.75
N GLY A 107 18.92 3.70 -8.84
CA GLY A 107 19.94 3.88 -7.81
C GLY A 107 19.58 4.90 -6.72
N LEU A 108 18.32 5.32 -6.62
CA LEU A 108 17.83 6.31 -5.66
C LEU A 108 17.36 5.69 -4.35
N PHE A 109 17.06 4.39 -4.34
CA PHE A 109 16.63 3.65 -3.15
C PHE A 109 17.43 2.36 -3.02
N THR A 110 17.83 2.03 -1.79
CA THR A 110 18.67 0.87 -1.50
C THR A 110 18.15 0.10 -0.29
N ARG A 111 18.56 -1.17 -0.14
CA ARG A 111 18.10 -2.03 0.96
C ARG A 111 18.28 -1.43 2.37
N PRO A 112 19.39 -0.74 2.71
CA PRO A 112 19.50 -0.08 4.01
C PRO A 112 18.49 1.04 4.29
N MET A 113 17.80 1.54 3.25
CA MET A 113 16.75 2.56 3.40
C MET A 113 15.40 1.95 3.77
N VAL A 114 15.22 0.63 3.58
CA VAL A 114 14.06 -0.10 4.09
C VAL A 114 14.10 -0.12 5.61
N ARG A 115 12.99 0.26 6.22
CA ARG A 115 12.87 0.31 7.68
C ARG A 115 12.83 -1.07 8.31
N ALA A 116 12.01 -1.96 7.75
CA ALA A 116 11.89 -3.36 8.11
C ALA A 116 11.08 -4.14 7.07
N GLU A 117 11.26 -5.44 7.06
CA GLU A 117 10.32 -6.37 6.44
C GLU A 117 9.17 -6.69 7.42
N LEU A 118 7.97 -6.92 6.92
CA LEU A 118 6.76 -7.13 7.73
C LEU A 118 6.93 -8.26 8.78
N GLY A 119 7.59 -9.35 8.38
CA GLY A 119 7.89 -10.46 9.28
C GLY A 119 8.71 -10.06 10.51
N GLN A 120 9.65 -9.12 10.36
CA GLN A 120 10.47 -8.60 11.47
C GLN A 120 9.63 -7.81 12.47
N ILE A 121 8.63 -7.06 11.98
CA ILE A 121 7.70 -6.29 12.83
C ILE A 121 6.81 -7.25 13.63
N ILE A 122 6.22 -8.24 12.95
CA ILE A 122 5.32 -9.23 13.55
C ILE A 122 6.04 -10.03 14.66
N LEU A 123 7.30 -10.37 14.44
CA LEU A 123 8.12 -11.09 15.42
C LEU A 123 8.66 -10.18 16.55
N GLY A 124 8.31 -8.89 16.57
CA GLY A 124 8.74 -7.95 17.60
C GLY A 124 10.19 -7.50 17.46
N GLY A 125 10.85 -7.75 16.32
CA GLY A 125 12.25 -7.38 16.09
C GLY A 125 12.49 -5.87 15.90
N THR A 126 11.43 -5.11 15.61
CA THR A 126 11.49 -3.65 15.44
C THR A 126 10.14 -2.99 15.69
N THR A 127 10.15 -1.69 15.99
CA THR A 127 8.94 -0.88 16.11
C THR A 127 8.53 -0.33 14.73
N ALA A 128 7.24 -0.41 14.42
CA ALA A 128 6.73 0.05 13.15
C ALA A 128 6.88 1.58 13.00
N ARG A 129 6.35 2.37 13.91
CA ARG A 129 6.35 3.85 13.83
C ARG A 129 7.15 4.46 14.99
N LYS A 130 7.97 5.48 14.71
CA LYS A 130 8.79 6.15 15.71
C LYS A 130 8.15 7.42 16.28
N SER A 131 7.32 8.09 15.51
CA SER A 131 6.63 9.31 15.94
C SER A 131 5.24 9.45 15.31
N PRO A 132 4.32 10.21 15.92
CA PRO A 132 2.99 10.45 15.36
C PRO A 132 3.01 11.18 14.02
N THR A 133 4.08 11.91 13.73
CA THR A 133 4.20 12.71 12.49
C THR A 133 4.95 11.98 11.38
N GLU A 134 5.47 10.80 11.64
CA GLU A 134 6.20 10.01 10.65
C GLU A 134 5.26 9.51 9.56
N ILE A 135 5.57 9.79 8.30
CA ILE A 135 4.87 9.19 7.15
C ILE A 135 5.43 7.78 6.98
N THR A 136 4.54 6.80 6.92
CA THR A 136 4.92 5.39 6.75
C THR A 136 4.31 4.83 5.47
N ILE A 137 5.09 4.04 4.74
CA ILE A 137 4.65 3.36 3.52
C ILE A 137 4.85 1.86 3.72
N PHE A 138 3.83 1.06 3.42
CA PHE A 138 3.93 -0.37 3.28
C PHE A 138 3.81 -0.74 1.80
N ASP A 139 4.90 -1.23 1.22
CA ASP A 139 4.97 -1.76 -0.13
C ASP A 139 4.65 -3.25 -0.09
N SER A 140 3.46 -3.60 -0.56
CA SER A 140 2.94 -4.97 -0.57
C SER A 140 2.95 -5.53 -1.99
N THR A 141 3.74 -6.57 -2.18
CA THR A 141 3.93 -7.21 -3.49
C THR A 141 3.12 -8.49 -3.67
N GLY A 142 2.46 -8.96 -2.60
CA GLY A 142 1.73 -10.22 -2.61
C GLY A 142 2.67 -11.43 -2.64
N LEU A 143 2.95 -12.01 -1.48
CA LEU A 143 3.80 -13.20 -1.36
C LEU A 143 2.95 -14.47 -1.48
N ALA A 144 3.37 -15.43 -2.30
CA ALA A 144 2.70 -16.74 -2.46
C ALA A 144 2.50 -17.48 -1.13
N ILE A 145 3.34 -17.23 -0.13
CA ILE A 145 3.17 -17.81 1.21
C ILE A 145 1.86 -17.38 1.87
N GLN A 146 1.37 -16.18 1.58
CA GLN A 146 0.11 -15.66 2.12
C GLN A 146 -1.07 -16.49 1.59
N ASP A 147 -1.09 -16.78 0.30
CA ASP A 147 -2.11 -17.64 -0.33
C ASP A 147 -2.07 -19.06 0.23
N ILE A 148 -0.86 -19.62 0.38
CA ILE A 148 -0.66 -20.98 0.91
C ILE A 148 -1.18 -21.08 2.35
N VAL A 149 -0.87 -20.10 3.20
CA VAL A 149 -1.32 -20.09 4.61
C VAL A 149 -2.83 -19.99 4.70
N VAL A 150 -3.46 -19.11 3.89
CA VAL A 150 -4.92 -18.98 3.86
C VAL A 150 -5.58 -20.24 3.34
N ALA A 151 -5.08 -20.79 2.22
CA ALA A 151 -5.59 -22.02 1.64
C ALA A 151 -5.49 -23.20 2.62
N LYS A 152 -4.32 -23.32 3.30
CA LYS A 152 -4.15 -24.35 4.33
C LYS A 152 -5.13 -24.17 5.48
N LYS A 153 -5.34 -22.94 5.96
CA LYS A 153 -6.28 -22.68 7.03
C LYS A 153 -7.72 -23.07 6.66
N ILE A 154 -8.14 -22.75 5.44
CA ILE A 154 -9.45 -23.15 4.93
C ILE A 154 -9.54 -24.67 4.83
N TYR A 155 -8.51 -25.32 4.27
CA TYR A 155 -8.45 -26.78 4.16
C TYR A 155 -8.60 -27.46 5.52
N ASP A 156 -7.85 -27.02 6.53
CA ASP A 156 -7.90 -27.56 7.90
C ASP A 156 -9.29 -27.37 8.57
N LEU A 157 -10.00 -26.28 8.23
CA LEU A 157 -11.36 -26.04 8.73
C LEU A 157 -12.40 -26.96 8.07
N VAL A 158 -12.22 -27.29 6.79
CA VAL A 158 -13.15 -28.15 6.02
C VAL A 158 -12.84 -29.62 6.26
N PHE A 159 -11.56 -29.96 6.40
CA PHE A 159 -11.08 -31.34 6.59
C PHE A 159 -10.24 -31.44 7.87
N PRO A 160 -10.86 -31.35 9.07
CA PRO A 160 -10.10 -31.43 10.31
C PRO A 160 -9.42 -32.79 10.42
N ILE A 161 -8.11 -32.75 10.64
CA ILE A 161 -7.34 -33.96 10.96
C ILE A 161 -7.76 -34.38 12.39
N SER A 162 -8.40 -35.51 12.50
CA SER A 162 -8.80 -36.14 13.77
C SER A 162 -7.61 -36.63 14.59
#